data_282026914a35277e3d8a09a0f8bf46dd
#
_entry.id   282026914a35277e3d8a09a0f8bf46dd
#
_cell.length_a   1.000
_cell.length_b   1.000
_cell.length_c   1.000
_cell.angle_alpha   90.00
_cell.angle_beta   90.00
_cell.angle_gamma   90.00
#
_symmetry.space_group_name_H-M   'P 1'
#
loop_
_entity.id
_entity.type
_entity.pdbx_description
1 polymer ?
#
loop_
_entity_poly.entity_id
_entity_poly.type
_entity_poly.pdbx_seq_one_letter_code
_entity_poly.pdbx_strand_id
1 'polypeptide(L)'
;ATAFQSTTDESSQPFDAFRSNRLIVANKLALDFYGTDAFPIDPETGYPVGFGATSQDVLLPAFLAAYKGSDVQSEKNGILRDLPLPNWDIKYTGLMRMGWFKKHFKRFSLQHGYSAGYSVNQFQTNLDYNRSRDGNPATASINRAGDFKSEQFLTNVNLTEQFSPLLKIDLEMKNSVKI
;
A
#
# COMPACT_ATOMS: atom_id res chain seq x y z
N ALA A 1 11.96 -9.84 0.28
CA ALA A 1 11.38 -9.90 -1.06
C ALA A 1 10.26 -8.87 -1.14
N THR A 2 10.25 -8.04 -2.17
CA THR A 2 9.16 -7.08 -2.39
C THR A 2 8.02 -7.77 -3.15
N ALA A 3 6.77 -7.36 -2.90
CA ALA A 3 5.59 -7.92 -3.57
C ALA A 3 5.65 -7.77 -5.11
N PHE A 4 6.43 -6.80 -5.59
CA PHE A 4 6.61 -6.49 -7.01
C PHE A 4 7.93 -7.03 -7.59
N GLN A 5 8.60 -7.93 -6.89
CA GLN A 5 9.81 -8.54 -7.42
C GLN A 5 9.44 -9.48 -8.58
N SER A 6 10.05 -9.25 -9.75
CA SER A 6 9.89 -10.13 -10.91
C SER A 6 10.34 -11.55 -10.56
N THR A 7 9.47 -12.51 -10.79
CA THR A 7 9.85 -13.92 -10.92
C THR A 7 10.35 -14.16 -12.33
N THR A 8 10.79 -15.35 -12.65
CA THR A 8 11.32 -15.74 -13.99
C THR A 8 10.38 -15.50 -15.17
N ASP A 9 9.10 -15.26 -14.92
CA ASP A 9 8.13 -14.74 -15.89
C ASP A 9 8.11 -13.21 -15.82
N GLU A 10 8.01 -12.53 -16.96
CA GLU A 10 8.13 -11.08 -17.14
C GLU A 10 7.10 -10.23 -16.35
N SER A 11 6.12 -10.86 -15.71
CA SER A 11 5.10 -10.20 -14.88
C SER A 11 5.00 -10.83 -13.50
N SER A 12 4.75 -10.02 -12.48
CA SER A 12 4.36 -10.49 -11.15
C SER A 12 2.86 -10.32 -10.95
N GLN A 13 2.22 -11.27 -10.27
CA GLN A 13 0.79 -11.21 -9.98
C GLN A 13 0.35 -9.87 -9.35
N PRO A 14 1.08 -9.28 -8.37
CA PRO A 14 0.74 -7.96 -7.84
C PRO A 14 0.87 -6.84 -8.88
N PHE A 15 1.79 -6.95 -9.82
CA PHE A 15 1.94 -5.94 -10.87
C PHE A 15 0.79 -5.99 -11.88
N ASP A 16 0.34 -7.18 -12.24
CA ASP A 16 -0.82 -7.34 -13.12
C ASP A 16 -2.10 -6.88 -12.42
N ALA A 17 -2.26 -7.19 -11.12
CA ALA A 17 -3.33 -6.65 -10.31
C ALA A 17 -3.30 -5.12 -10.26
N PHE A 18 -2.13 -4.52 -10.08
CA PHE A 18 -1.98 -3.06 -10.13
C PHE A 18 -2.43 -2.47 -11.48
N ARG A 19 -2.04 -3.10 -12.58
CA ARG A 19 -2.43 -2.63 -13.93
C ARG A 19 -3.94 -2.68 -14.15
N SER A 20 -4.58 -3.78 -13.77
CA SER A 20 -6.03 -3.94 -13.90
C SER A 20 -6.82 -3.05 -12.93
N ASN A 21 -6.33 -2.86 -11.72
CA ASN A 21 -6.95 -2.02 -10.71
C ASN A 21 -7.07 -0.55 -11.14
N ARG A 22 -6.16 -0.06 -11.99
CA ARG A 22 -6.20 1.35 -12.44
C ARG A 22 -7.50 1.70 -13.13
N LEU A 23 -7.99 0.86 -14.04
CA LEU A 23 -9.24 1.11 -14.75
C LEU A 23 -10.44 1.06 -13.79
N ILE A 24 -10.42 0.13 -12.82
CA ILE A 24 -11.49 0.02 -11.82
C ILE A 24 -11.54 1.28 -10.95
N VAL A 25 -10.39 1.77 -10.50
CA VAL A 25 -10.30 3.01 -9.72
C VAL A 25 -10.77 4.21 -10.53
N ALA A 26 -10.33 4.31 -11.80
CA ALA A 26 -10.71 5.40 -12.68
C ALA A 26 -12.24 5.46 -12.87
N ASN A 27 -12.87 4.33 -13.11
CA ASN A 27 -14.33 4.24 -13.23
C ASN A 27 -15.05 4.64 -11.93
N LYS A 28 -14.53 4.21 -10.76
CA LYS A 28 -15.07 4.59 -9.45
C LYS A 28 -14.99 6.10 -9.23
N LEU A 29 -13.84 6.70 -9.54
CA LEU A 29 -13.66 8.15 -9.42
C LEU A 29 -14.54 8.94 -10.40
N ALA A 30 -14.72 8.43 -11.62
CA ALA A 30 -15.59 9.04 -12.60
C ALA A 30 -17.07 8.99 -12.17
N LEU A 31 -17.51 7.84 -11.66
CA LEU A 31 -18.87 7.70 -11.11
C LEU A 31 -19.12 8.70 -9.97
N ASP A 32 -18.14 8.87 -9.08
CA ASP A 32 -18.21 9.79 -7.94
C ASP A 32 -18.24 11.26 -8.40
N PHE A 33 -17.48 11.58 -9.45
CA PHE A 33 -17.37 12.93 -10.01
C PHE A 33 -18.58 13.33 -10.85
N TYR A 34 -18.98 12.46 -11.79
CA TYR A 34 -20.07 12.74 -12.75
C TYR A 34 -21.46 12.45 -12.16
N GLY A 35 -21.55 11.67 -11.07
CA GLY A 35 -22.82 11.27 -10.46
C GLY A 35 -23.67 10.33 -11.29
N THR A 36 -23.11 9.75 -12.35
CA THR A 36 -23.76 8.83 -13.28
C THR A 36 -22.75 7.83 -13.84
N ASP A 37 -23.21 6.65 -14.23
CA ASP A 37 -22.40 5.63 -14.91
C ASP A 37 -22.19 5.92 -16.41
N ALA A 38 -22.93 6.88 -16.96
CA ALA A 38 -22.81 7.34 -18.35
C ALA A 38 -21.82 8.52 -18.47
N PHE A 39 -20.59 8.34 -18.00
CA PHE A 39 -19.52 9.33 -18.10
C PHE A 39 -18.73 9.19 -19.42
N PRO A 40 -18.10 10.28 -19.91
CA PRO A 40 -17.33 10.24 -21.14
C PRO A 40 -16.06 9.40 -20.98
N ILE A 41 -15.80 8.56 -21.98
CA ILE A 41 -14.59 7.73 -22.09
C ILE A 41 -13.68 8.32 -23.17
N ASP A 42 -12.41 8.43 -22.90
CA ASP A 42 -11.41 8.77 -23.88
C ASP A 42 -11.22 7.60 -24.85
N PRO A 43 -11.49 7.78 -26.17
CA PRO A 43 -11.42 6.70 -27.14
C PRO A 43 -10.00 6.18 -27.39
N GLU A 44 -8.96 6.96 -27.09
CA GLU A 44 -7.57 6.57 -27.31
C GLU A 44 -7.04 5.68 -26.18
N THR A 45 -7.43 5.99 -24.95
CA THR A 45 -6.91 5.31 -23.75
C THR A 45 -7.87 4.31 -23.14
N GLY A 46 -9.17 4.43 -23.41
CA GLY A 46 -10.24 3.64 -22.78
C GLY A 46 -10.51 4.02 -21.32
N TYR A 47 -9.91 5.09 -20.82
CA TYR A 47 -10.13 5.61 -19.46
C TYR A 47 -11.22 6.70 -19.45
N PRO A 48 -11.90 6.90 -18.31
CA PRO A 48 -12.80 8.03 -18.15
C PRO A 48 -12.06 9.36 -18.32
N VAL A 49 -12.69 10.30 -19.00
CA VAL A 49 -12.14 11.65 -19.17
C VAL A 49 -11.85 12.28 -17.80
N GLY A 50 -10.62 12.76 -17.61
CA GLY A 50 -10.14 13.35 -16.36
C GLY A 50 -9.55 12.36 -15.35
N PHE A 51 -9.63 11.03 -15.58
CA PHE A 51 -9.13 9.99 -14.69
C PHE A 51 -8.28 8.97 -15.45
N GLY A 52 -7.20 9.44 -16.08
CA GLY A 52 -6.32 8.60 -16.88
C GLY A 52 -5.44 7.66 -16.04
N ALA A 53 -4.80 6.72 -16.73
CA ALA A 53 -3.96 5.68 -16.15
C ALA A 53 -2.77 6.20 -15.33
N THR A 54 -2.36 7.45 -15.54
CA THR A 54 -1.22 8.11 -14.89
C THR A 54 -1.62 9.12 -13.82
N SER A 55 -2.92 9.36 -13.65
CA SER A 55 -3.42 10.22 -12.57
C SER A 55 -3.00 9.71 -11.20
N GLN A 56 -2.50 10.59 -10.34
CA GLN A 56 -2.13 10.25 -8.97
C GLN A 56 -3.28 9.61 -8.19
N ASP A 57 -4.50 10.13 -8.39
CA ASP A 57 -5.70 9.67 -7.69
C ASP A 57 -6.13 8.26 -8.15
N VAL A 58 -5.71 7.86 -9.34
CA VAL A 58 -5.88 6.49 -9.87
C VAL A 58 -4.74 5.57 -9.41
N LEU A 59 -3.49 6.04 -9.54
CA LEU A 59 -2.31 5.21 -9.29
C LEU A 59 -2.20 4.74 -7.84
N LEU A 60 -2.42 5.65 -6.89
CA LEU A 60 -2.18 5.35 -5.48
C LEU A 60 -3.16 4.31 -4.90
N PRO A 61 -4.49 4.39 -5.10
CA PRO A 61 -5.40 3.34 -4.67
C PRO A 61 -5.15 2.00 -5.38
N ALA A 62 -4.89 2.04 -6.68
CA ALA A 62 -4.62 0.84 -7.46
C ALA A 62 -3.36 0.10 -6.96
N PHE A 63 -2.30 0.85 -6.66
CA PHE A 63 -1.06 0.31 -6.10
C PHE A 63 -1.29 -0.32 -4.72
N LEU A 64 -1.96 0.39 -3.82
CA LEU A 64 -2.18 -0.09 -2.45
C LEU A 64 -3.08 -1.33 -2.41
N ALA A 65 -4.12 -1.38 -3.24
CA ALA A 65 -4.96 -2.58 -3.35
C ALA A 65 -4.14 -3.79 -3.83
N ALA A 66 -3.33 -3.61 -4.88
CA ALA A 66 -2.47 -4.66 -5.41
C ALA A 66 -1.41 -5.11 -4.39
N TYR A 67 -0.81 -4.17 -3.66
CA TYR A 67 0.18 -4.45 -2.62
C TYR A 67 -0.39 -5.26 -1.47
N LYS A 68 -1.60 -4.90 -1.00
CA LYS A 68 -2.30 -5.61 0.09
C LYS A 68 -2.96 -6.91 -0.37
N GLY A 69 -3.19 -7.09 -1.67
CA GLY A 69 -4.06 -8.15 -2.18
C GLY A 69 -5.54 -7.96 -1.79
N SER A 70 -5.96 -6.69 -1.57
CA SER A 70 -7.34 -6.33 -1.20
C SER A 70 -8.19 -6.01 -2.42
N ASP A 71 -9.52 -6.06 -2.24
CA ASP A 71 -10.43 -5.58 -3.27
C ASP A 71 -10.27 -4.06 -3.44
N VAL A 72 -9.95 -3.65 -4.66
CA VAL A 72 -9.75 -2.25 -5.03
C VAL A 72 -11.01 -1.40 -4.87
N GLN A 73 -12.20 -1.99 -4.97
CA GLN A 73 -13.47 -1.29 -4.75
C GLN A 73 -13.60 -0.78 -3.31
N SER A 74 -13.00 -1.48 -2.35
CA SER A 74 -13.02 -1.11 -0.94
C SER A 74 -12.00 -0.04 -0.55
N GLU A 75 -11.01 0.25 -1.41
CA GLU A 75 -10.00 1.25 -1.11
C GLU A 75 -10.59 2.66 -1.09
N LYS A 76 -10.25 3.40 -0.05
CA LYS A 76 -10.68 4.79 0.10
C LYS A 76 -9.87 5.72 -0.78
N ASN A 77 -10.52 6.75 -1.30
CA ASN A 77 -9.84 7.84 -1.98
C ASN A 77 -9.32 8.83 -0.92
N GLY A 78 -8.03 9.15 -0.95
CA GLY A 78 -7.43 10.11 -0.02
C GLY A 78 -6.01 9.75 0.38
N ILE A 79 -5.34 10.68 1.08
CA ILE A 79 -3.94 10.55 1.51
C ILE A 79 -3.85 9.69 2.77
N LEU A 80 -4.74 9.96 3.73
CA LEU A 80 -4.78 9.23 4.99
C LEU A 80 -5.61 7.98 4.79
N ARG A 81 -4.95 6.85 4.84
CA ARG A 81 -5.55 5.54 4.61
C ARG A 81 -5.58 4.76 5.90
N ASP A 82 -6.66 4.02 6.09
CA ASP A 82 -6.76 3.01 7.15
C ASP A 82 -5.90 1.80 6.74
N LEU A 83 -4.58 1.95 6.84
CA LEU A 83 -3.66 0.84 6.71
C LEU A 83 -3.48 0.22 8.10
N PRO A 84 -3.97 -0.99 8.34
CA PRO A 84 -3.60 -1.72 9.54
C PRO A 84 -2.12 -2.09 9.40
N LEU A 85 -1.26 -1.28 9.98
CA LEU A 85 0.19 -1.51 10.02
C LEU A 85 0.53 -1.95 11.45
N PRO A 86 0.31 -3.23 11.78
CA PRO A 86 0.63 -3.72 13.10
C PRO A 86 2.14 -3.71 13.30
N ASN A 87 2.57 -3.26 14.45
CA ASN A 87 3.94 -3.38 14.90
C ASN A 87 3.95 -4.29 16.12
N TRP A 88 4.84 -5.26 16.16
CA TRP A 88 4.99 -6.13 17.33
C TRP A 88 6.44 -6.52 17.58
N ASP A 89 6.73 -6.76 18.83
CA ASP A 89 7.93 -7.45 19.32
C ASP A 89 7.47 -8.54 20.29
N ILE A 90 7.70 -9.79 19.91
CA ILE A 90 7.26 -10.95 20.68
C ILE A 90 8.49 -11.66 21.20
N LYS A 91 8.60 -11.74 22.52
CA LYS A 91 9.61 -12.57 23.21
C LYS A 91 8.93 -13.75 23.89
N TYR A 92 9.29 -14.95 23.46
CA TYR A 92 8.73 -16.19 23.97
C TYR A 92 9.78 -16.98 24.77
N THR A 93 9.47 -17.24 26.04
CA THR A 93 10.31 -18.00 26.96
C THR A 93 9.65 -19.29 27.45
N GLY A 94 8.45 -19.60 26.94
CA GLY A 94 7.61 -20.69 27.42
C GLY A 94 8.22 -22.08 27.28
N LEU A 95 9.15 -22.27 26.35
CA LEU A 95 9.87 -23.55 26.19
C LEU A 95 10.64 -23.95 27.44
N MET A 96 11.07 -23.00 28.26
CA MET A 96 11.71 -23.28 29.55
C MET A 96 10.80 -23.96 30.59
N ARG A 97 9.49 -24.03 30.34
CA ARG A 97 8.55 -24.82 31.18
C ARG A 97 8.60 -26.32 30.91
N MET A 98 9.11 -26.69 29.72
CA MET A 98 9.24 -28.11 29.34
C MET A 98 10.45 -28.74 30.03
N GLY A 99 10.25 -29.98 30.55
CA GLY A 99 11.31 -30.69 31.33
C GLY A 99 12.61 -30.88 30.56
N TRP A 100 12.53 -31.16 29.26
CA TRP A 100 13.70 -31.33 28.40
C TRP A 100 14.54 -30.04 28.32
N PHE A 101 13.89 -28.89 28.09
CA PHE A 101 14.58 -27.59 28.06
C PHE A 101 15.20 -27.21 29.41
N LYS A 102 14.45 -27.42 30.50
CA LYS A 102 14.98 -27.22 31.87
C LYS A 102 16.21 -28.07 32.19
N LYS A 103 16.28 -29.26 31.62
CA LYS A 103 17.41 -30.17 31.85
C LYS A 103 18.69 -29.70 31.18
N HIS A 104 18.60 -29.11 29.97
CA HIS A 104 19.75 -28.80 29.13
C HIS A 104 20.13 -27.32 29.15
N PHE A 105 19.17 -26.44 29.34
CA PHE A 105 19.39 -24.98 29.25
C PHE A 105 19.18 -24.30 30.60
N LYS A 106 19.99 -23.27 30.87
CA LYS A 106 19.75 -22.29 31.94
C LYS A 106 18.75 -21.24 31.48
N ARG A 107 18.84 -20.82 30.21
CA ARG A 107 18.00 -19.82 29.59
C ARG A 107 17.77 -20.21 28.13
N PHE A 108 16.53 -20.01 27.70
CA PHE A 108 16.13 -20.11 26.30
C PHE A 108 15.03 -19.10 26.01
N SER A 109 15.19 -18.28 24.98
CA SER A 109 14.17 -17.37 24.50
C SER A 109 14.20 -17.23 22.98
N LEU A 110 13.03 -17.06 22.41
CA LEU A 110 12.82 -16.71 21.02
C LEU A 110 12.30 -15.26 20.95
N GLN A 111 12.80 -14.48 20.02
CA GLN A 111 12.30 -13.14 19.76
C GLN A 111 11.99 -12.99 18.28
N HIS A 112 10.86 -12.37 17.98
CA HIS A 112 10.41 -12.05 16.64
C HIS A 112 9.78 -10.66 16.65
N GLY A 113 10.27 -9.79 15.78
CA GLY A 113 9.78 -8.42 15.65
C GLY A 113 9.34 -8.13 14.21
N TYR A 114 8.28 -7.38 14.08
CA TYR A 114 7.81 -6.84 12.81
C TYR A 114 7.47 -5.36 12.98
N SER A 115 7.88 -4.58 12.01
CA SER A 115 7.59 -3.15 11.96
C SER A 115 7.16 -2.76 10.55
N ALA A 116 6.05 -2.06 10.47
CA ALA A 116 5.55 -1.49 9.22
C ALA A 116 5.26 -0.01 9.39
N GLY A 117 5.50 0.78 8.35
CA GLY A 117 5.30 2.21 8.34
C GLY A 117 4.79 2.70 6.99
N TYR A 118 3.82 3.58 7.02
CA TYR A 118 3.36 4.35 5.86
C TYR A 118 3.63 5.83 6.12
N SER A 119 4.34 6.46 5.22
CA SER A 119 4.63 7.89 5.32
C SER A 119 4.44 8.60 4.00
N VAL A 120 3.85 9.78 4.06
CA VAL A 120 3.72 10.70 2.93
C VAL A 120 4.57 11.92 3.24
N ASN A 121 5.59 12.13 2.42
CA ASN A 121 6.51 13.25 2.57
C ASN A 121 6.29 14.27 1.45
N GLN A 122 6.49 15.54 1.76
CA GLN A 122 6.43 16.63 0.78
C GLN A 122 5.10 16.68 0.02
N PHE A 123 3.98 16.55 0.72
CA PHE A 123 2.71 16.87 0.11
C PHE A 123 2.52 18.39 0.03
N GLN A 124 1.87 18.85 -1.03
CA GLN A 124 1.57 20.27 -1.26
C GLN A 124 0.11 20.41 -1.70
N THR A 125 -0.56 21.43 -1.19
CA THR A 125 -1.88 21.80 -1.71
C THR A 125 -1.73 22.32 -3.14
N ASN A 126 -2.54 21.81 -4.04
CA ASN A 126 -2.58 22.28 -5.41
C ASN A 126 -3.43 23.56 -5.51
N LEU A 127 -2.79 24.70 -5.65
CA LEU A 127 -3.47 26.00 -5.75
C LEU A 127 -4.28 26.15 -7.04
N ASP A 128 -3.96 25.35 -8.06
CA ASP A 128 -4.71 25.33 -9.33
C ASP A 128 -5.90 24.36 -9.30
N TYR A 129 -6.13 23.69 -8.17
CA TYR A 129 -7.25 22.78 -8.02
C TYR A 129 -8.55 23.55 -7.94
N ASN A 130 -9.48 23.25 -8.86
CA ASN A 130 -10.82 23.80 -8.81
C ASN A 130 -11.81 22.77 -8.24
N ARG A 131 -12.44 23.13 -7.15
CA ARG A 131 -13.43 22.33 -6.44
C ARG A 131 -14.80 22.24 -7.10
N SER A 132 -14.93 22.75 -8.32
CA SER A 132 -16.19 22.71 -9.04
C SER A 132 -16.67 21.26 -9.21
N ARG A 133 -17.52 20.84 -8.29
CA ARG A 133 -18.14 19.51 -8.25
C ARG A 133 -19.47 19.44 -9.01
N ASP A 134 -19.67 20.36 -9.94
CA ASP A 134 -20.87 20.39 -10.77
C ASP A 134 -20.87 19.34 -11.88
N GLY A 135 -19.85 18.47 -11.89
CA GLY A 135 -19.70 17.42 -12.88
C GLY A 135 -19.42 17.95 -14.30
N ASN A 136 -19.08 19.25 -14.42
CA ASN A 136 -18.79 19.86 -15.70
C ASN A 136 -17.28 19.83 -15.98
N PRO A 137 -16.80 18.99 -16.93
CA PRO A 137 -15.38 18.93 -17.28
C PRO A 137 -14.79 20.26 -17.76
N ALA A 138 -15.63 21.14 -18.29
CA ALA A 138 -15.20 22.44 -18.80
C ALA A 138 -14.76 23.42 -17.70
N THR A 139 -15.23 23.21 -16.47
CA THR A 139 -14.86 24.03 -15.31
C THR A 139 -13.79 23.40 -14.43
N ALA A 140 -13.48 22.13 -14.63
CA ALA A 140 -12.44 21.43 -13.89
C ALA A 140 -11.04 21.78 -14.43
N SER A 141 -10.09 21.98 -13.53
CA SER A 141 -8.68 22.18 -13.90
C SER A 141 -8.08 20.84 -14.36
N ILE A 142 -7.55 20.82 -15.58
CA ILE A 142 -6.89 19.65 -16.16
C ILE A 142 -5.38 19.85 -16.25
N ASN A 143 -4.63 18.77 -16.21
CA ASN A 143 -3.20 18.74 -16.44
C ASN A 143 -2.88 18.55 -17.94
N ARG A 144 -1.60 18.46 -18.30
CA ARG A 144 -1.17 18.26 -19.69
C ARG A 144 -1.54 16.89 -20.26
N ALA A 145 -1.81 15.92 -19.40
CA ALA A 145 -2.24 14.58 -19.82
C ALA A 145 -3.77 14.46 -19.98
N GLY A 146 -4.53 15.54 -19.74
CA GLY A 146 -5.99 15.52 -19.80
C GLY A 146 -6.66 15.04 -18.51
N ASP A 147 -5.90 14.77 -17.44
CA ASP A 147 -6.45 14.35 -16.15
C ASP A 147 -6.88 15.57 -15.32
N PHE A 148 -7.90 15.38 -14.50
CA PHE A 148 -8.25 16.36 -13.48
C PHE A 148 -7.11 16.50 -12.48
N LYS A 149 -6.84 17.75 -12.10
CA LYS A 149 -5.81 18.04 -11.11
C LYS A 149 -6.26 17.57 -9.73
N SER A 150 -5.40 16.83 -9.05
CA SER A 150 -5.62 16.43 -7.66
C SER A 150 -5.58 17.63 -6.71
N GLU A 151 -6.33 17.58 -5.62
CA GLU A 151 -6.34 18.61 -4.58
C GLU A 151 -4.96 18.79 -3.93
N GLN A 152 -4.20 17.71 -3.88
CA GLN A 152 -2.87 17.70 -3.27
C GLN A 152 -1.89 16.93 -4.14
N PHE A 153 -0.67 17.44 -4.22
CA PHE A 153 0.44 16.71 -4.83
C PHE A 153 1.19 15.90 -3.77
N LEU A 154 1.34 14.61 -4.03
CA LEU A 154 2.11 13.69 -3.21
C LEU A 154 3.43 13.39 -3.90
N THR A 155 4.49 14.05 -3.46
CA THR A 155 5.80 13.88 -4.11
C THR A 155 6.43 12.54 -3.74
N ASN A 156 6.22 12.07 -2.50
CA ASN A 156 6.85 10.86 -2.02
C ASN A 156 5.91 10.11 -1.06
N VAL A 157 5.59 8.88 -1.43
CA VAL A 157 4.80 7.95 -0.61
C VAL A 157 5.67 6.73 -0.33
N ASN A 158 6.00 6.50 0.94
CA ASN A 158 6.81 5.37 1.38
C ASN A 158 5.96 4.38 2.16
N LEU A 159 6.04 3.13 1.77
CA LEU A 159 5.53 2.00 2.52
C LEU A 159 6.73 1.10 2.84
N THR A 160 6.98 0.89 4.12
CA THR A 160 8.10 0.08 4.61
C THR A 160 7.58 -1.04 5.48
N GLU A 161 8.11 -2.24 5.28
CA GLU A 161 7.85 -3.40 6.12
C GLU A 161 9.17 -4.10 6.40
N GLN A 162 9.40 -4.45 7.65
CA GLN A 162 10.62 -5.16 8.03
C GLN A 162 10.39 -6.10 9.21
N PHE A 163 11.08 -7.21 9.19
CA PHE A 163 11.26 -8.07 10.34
C PHE A 163 12.55 -7.68 11.07
N SER A 164 12.46 -7.37 12.36
CA SER A 164 13.61 -6.93 13.14
C SER A 164 13.48 -7.33 14.63
N PRO A 165 13.98 -8.50 14.99
CA PRO A 165 14.55 -9.56 14.14
C PRO A 165 13.49 -10.43 13.47
N LEU A 166 13.83 -11.08 12.35
CA LEU A 166 12.97 -12.13 11.78
C LEU A 166 12.84 -13.29 12.78
N LEU A 167 13.97 -13.74 13.33
CA LEU A 167 14.02 -14.69 14.43
C LEU A 167 15.37 -14.52 15.15
N LYS A 168 15.30 -14.28 16.46
CA LYS A 168 16.45 -14.27 17.32
C LYS A 168 16.29 -15.35 18.39
N ILE A 169 17.31 -16.18 18.56
CA ILE A 169 17.35 -17.23 19.56
C ILE A 169 18.44 -16.88 20.56
N ASP A 170 18.07 -16.66 21.80
CA ASP A 170 19.02 -16.52 22.90
C ASP A 170 18.98 -17.78 23.75
N LEU A 171 20.11 -18.48 23.84
CA LEU A 171 20.21 -19.65 24.68
C LEU A 171 21.49 -19.68 25.50
N GLU A 172 21.39 -20.26 26.70
CA GLU A 172 22.50 -20.53 27.58
C GLU A 172 22.40 -21.97 28.09
N MET A 173 23.38 -22.79 27.75
CA MET A 173 23.43 -24.18 28.19
C MET A 173 23.91 -24.29 29.63
N LYS A 174 23.54 -25.35 30.35
CA LYS A 174 24.00 -25.62 31.71
C LYS A 174 25.50 -25.93 31.79
N ASN A 175 26.11 -26.34 30.69
CA ASN A 175 27.56 -26.56 30.57
C ASN A 175 28.35 -25.27 30.24
N SER A 176 27.76 -24.10 30.47
CA SER A 176 28.37 -22.76 30.29
C SER A 176 28.64 -22.35 28.83
N VAL A 177 28.13 -23.06 27.83
CA VAL A 177 28.15 -22.60 26.44
C VAL A 177 27.05 -21.57 26.24
N LYS A 178 27.41 -20.37 25.78
CA LYS A 178 26.48 -19.31 25.32
C LYS A 178 26.58 -19.20 23.82
N ILE A 179 25.45 -19.16 23.16
CA ILE A 179 25.33 -18.98 21.72
C ILE A 179 24.32 -17.86 21.46
#